data_32afc16a14d6dc7be5a374e569f5ca36
#
_entry.id   32afc16a14d6dc7be5a374e569f5ca36
#
_cell.length_a   1.000
_cell.length_b   1.000
_cell.length_c   1.000
_cell.angle_alpha   90.00
_cell.angle_beta   90.00
_cell.angle_gamma   90.00
#
_symmetry.space_group_name_H-M   'P 1'
#
loop_
_entity.id
_entity.type
_entity.pdbx_description
1 polymer ?
#
loop_
_entity_poly.entity_id
_entity_poly.type
_entity_poly.pdbx_seq_one_letter_code
_entity_poly.pdbx_strand_id
1 'polypeptide(L)'
;TEQFIPNIKSGFVKTMKEKYNVESDEAENLIVNFLQIINDASEYLFSLNHSEPYTYIGYICAYLRYYYPLEFLTVALNINMDDHEKTAKIVEYAKNIGINLNNAKFRYSKDGCFFNKETNSIYKGIASIKFLNAKVAEELYSLKDKQFNSFTELLHYIKQNCSANFKQLRRLISLNYFSEFGKNKKLLD
;
A
#
# COMPACT_ATOMS: atom_id res chain seq x y z
N THR A 1 -17.81 12.21 -36.65
CA THR A 1 -17.79 13.45 -35.84
C THR A 1 -17.75 14.70 -36.74
N GLU A 2 -16.91 14.79 -37.74
CA GLU A 2 -16.78 15.98 -38.61
C GLU A 2 -18.08 16.35 -39.34
N GLN A 3 -18.92 15.36 -39.65
CA GLN A 3 -20.17 15.55 -40.35
C GLN A 3 -21.31 16.16 -39.51
N PHE A 4 -21.25 15.97 -38.17
CA PHE A 4 -22.29 16.42 -37.25
C PHE A 4 -22.00 17.77 -36.57
N ILE A 5 -20.73 18.17 -36.47
CA ILE A 5 -20.32 19.41 -35.79
C ILE A 5 -20.99 20.65 -36.41
N PRO A 6 -21.04 20.84 -37.76
CA PRO A 6 -21.70 21.99 -38.35
C PRO A 6 -23.18 22.08 -37.99
N ASN A 7 -23.88 20.93 -37.97
CA ASN A 7 -25.30 20.88 -37.64
C ASN A 7 -25.57 21.19 -36.17
N ILE A 8 -24.68 20.72 -35.27
CA ILE A 8 -24.75 21.03 -33.85
C ILE A 8 -24.55 22.53 -33.61
N LYS A 9 -23.55 23.12 -34.24
CA LYS A 9 -23.26 24.57 -34.12
C LYS A 9 -24.45 25.39 -34.61
N SER A 10 -24.91 25.15 -35.83
CA SER A 10 -26.03 25.91 -36.41
C SER A 10 -27.34 25.76 -35.63
N GLY A 11 -27.65 24.54 -35.18
CA GLY A 11 -28.83 24.26 -34.36
C GLY A 11 -28.75 24.95 -32.99
N PHE A 12 -27.57 24.97 -32.35
CA PHE A 12 -27.38 25.67 -31.09
C PHE A 12 -27.54 27.18 -31.24
N VAL A 13 -26.84 27.79 -32.20
CA VAL A 13 -26.91 29.25 -32.46
C VAL A 13 -28.35 29.66 -32.74
N LYS A 14 -29.08 28.90 -33.61
CA LYS A 14 -30.51 29.17 -33.88
C LYS A 14 -31.33 29.13 -32.60
N THR A 15 -31.19 28.10 -31.79
CA THR A 15 -31.96 27.94 -30.56
C THR A 15 -31.66 29.06 -29.55
N MET A 16 -30.40 29.43 -29.38
CA MET A 16 -30.00 30.50 -28.49
C MET A 16 -30.57 31.85 -28.87
N LYS A 17 -30.59 32.14 -30.18
CA LYS A 17 -31.21 33.35 -30.70
C LYS A 17 -32.72 33.33 -30.52
N GLU A 18 -33.43 32.28 -30.93
CA GLU A 18 -34.89 32.22 -30.91
C GLU A 18 -35.49 32.12 -29.51
N LYS A 19 -34.86 31.38 -28.61
CA LYS A 19 -35.42 31.14 -27.27
C LYS A 19 -34.85 32.05 -26.17
N TYR A 20 -33.59 32.44 -26.29
CA TYR A 20 -32.87 33.14 -25.22
C TYR A 20 -32.40 34.54 -25.63
N ASN A 21 -32.69 34.95 -26.88
CA ASN A 21 -32.31 36.26 -27.41
C ASN A 21 -30.82 36.59 -27.29
N VAL A 22 -29.94 35.56 -27.42
CA VAL A 22 -28.49 35.69 -27.40
C VAL A 22 -28.01 36.05 -28.81
N GLU A 23 -27.07 36.97 -28.92
CA GLU A 23 -26.46 37.34 -30.20
C GLU A 23 -25.74 36.16 -30.85
N SER A 24 -25.81 36.09 -32.20
CA SER A 24 -25.29 34.92 -32.95
C SER A 24 -23.78 34.68 -32.71
N ASP A 25 -22.98 35.75 -32.66
CA ASP A 25 -21.53 35.63 -32.42
C ASP A 25 -21.19 35.13 -31.01
N GLU A 26 -21.96 35.57 -30.03
CA GLU A 26 -21.84 35.07 -28.65
C GLU A 26 -22.20 33.60 -28.54
N ALA A 27 -23.32 33.20 -29.13
CA ALA A 27 -23.76 31.80 -29.17
C ALA A 27 -22.77 30.91 -29.92
N GLU A 28 -22.15 31.38 -31.01
CA GLU A 28 -21.12 30.64 -31.75
C GLU A 28 -19.87 30.43 -30.91
N ASN A 29 -19.40 31.45 -30.23
CA ASN A 29 -18.27 31.37 -29.33
C ASN A 29 -18.49 30.38 -28.20
N LEU A 30 -19.70 30.38 -27.59
CA LEU A 30 -20.08 29.43 -26.53
C LEU A 30 -20.03 28.00 -27.00
N ILE A 31 -20.64 27.69 -28.17
CA ILE A 31 -20.67 26.30 -28.68
C ILE A 31 -19.28 25.83 -29.13
N VAL A 32 -18.47 26.71 -29.73
CA VAL A 32 -17.11 26.36 -30.15
C VAL A 32 -16.26 26.02 -28.93
N ASN A 33 -16.29 26.85 -27.88
CA ASN A 33 -15.56 26.58 -26.64
C ASN A 33 -16.03 25.29 -25.96
N PHE A 34 -17.35 25.04 -25.94
CA PHE A 34 -17.89 23.81 -25.35
C PHE A 34 -17.44 22.56 -26.12
N LEU A 35 -17.49 22.60 -27.46
CA LEU A 35 -17.02 21.47 -28.27
C LEU A 35 -15.50 21.25 -28.15
N GLN A 36 -14.72 22.33 -27.95
CA GLN A 36 -13.30 22.20 -27.69
C GLN A 36 -13.03 21.51 -26.34
N ILE A 37 -13.75 21.91 -25.30
CA ILE A 37 -13.66 21.22 -23.98
C ILE A 37 -14.00 19.73 -24.10
N ILE A 38 -15.07 19.39 -24.84
CA ILE A 38 -15.42 17.98 -25.09
C ILE A 38 -14.30 17.25 -25.83
N ASN A 39 -13.72 17.87 -26.85
CA ASN A 39 -12.63 17.26 -27.62
C ASN A 39 -11.40 17.01 -26.75
N ASP A 40 -10.98 18.01 -25.97
CA ASP A 40 -9.82 17.91 -25.09
C ASP A 40 -10.02 16.88 -23.96
N ALA A 41 -11.27 16.72 -23.51
CA ALA A 41 -11.64 15.72 -22.51
C ALA A 41 -11.90 14.32 -23.10
N SER A 42 -12.04 14.18 -24.43
CA SER A 42 -12.55 12.95 -25.07
C SER A 42 -11.67 11.72 -24.83
N GLU A 43 -10.38 11.90 -24.63
CA GLU A 43 -9.43 10.82 -24.33
C GLU A 43 -9.52 10.34 -22.87
N TYR A 44 -10.11 11.14 -21.96
CA TYR A 44 -10.16 10.89 -20.51
C TYR A 44 -11.54 11.10 -19.87
N LEU A 45 -12.62 11.00 -20.65
CA LEU A 45 -13.98 11.10 -20.10
C LEU A 45 -14.36 9.82 -19.33
N PHE A 46 -14.07 9.83 -18.04
CA PHE A 46 -14.65 8.83 -17.14
C PHE A 46 -16.14 9.11 -16.91
N SER A 47 -16.96 8.06 -16.97
CA SER A 47 -18.36 8.19 -16.57
C SER A 47 -18.45 8.58 -15.09
N LEU A 48 -19.48 9.34 -14.70
CA LEU A 48 -19.72 9.72 -13.30
C LEU A 48 -19.79 8.49 -12.40
N ASN A 49 -20.41 7.42 -12.86
CA ASN A 49 -20.51 6.12 -12.16
C ASN A 49 -19.15 5.50 -11.86
N HIS A 50 -18.11 5.86 -12.60
CA HIS A 50 -16.75 5.40 -12.34
C HIS A 50 -15.98 6.37 -11.46
N SER A 51 -16.05 7.68 -11.75
CA SER A 51 -15.25 8.70 -11.03
C SER A 51 -15.72 8.92 -9.60
N GLU A 52 -17.03 8.86 -9.34
CA GLU A 52 -17.60 9.10 -8.01
C GLU A 52 -17.13 8.06 -6.97
N PRO A 53 -17.26 6.74 -7.19
CA PRO A 53 -16.76 5.74 -6.24
C PRO A 53 -15.25 5.85 -6.00
N TYR A 54 -14.45 6.13 -7.03
CA TYR A 54 -13.01 6.32 -6.86
C TYR A 54 -12.67 7.56 -6.03
N THR A 55 -13.45 8.63 -6.15
CA THR A 55 -13.29 9.83 -5.33
C THR A 55 -13.55 9.52 -3.85
N TYR A 56 -14.61 8.76 -3.54
CA TYR A 56 -14.88 8.30 -2.17
C TYR A 56 -13.76 7.44 -1.61
N ILE A 57 -13.29 6.46 -2.38
CA ILE A 57 -12.16 5.59 -1.97
C ILE A 57 -10.91 6.45 -1.73
N GLY A 58 -10.59 7.38 -2.63
CA GLY A 58 -9.47 8.29 -2.49
C GLY A 58 -9.56 9.15 -1.23
N TYR A 59 -10.75 9.70 -0.94
CA TYR A 59 -11.00 10.45 0.28
C TYR A 59 -10.82 9.60 1.55
N ILE A 60 -11.39 8.39 1.58
CA ILE A 60 -11.25 7.45 2.71
C ILE A 60 -9.77 7.10 2.92
N CYS A 61 -9.03 6.80 1.85
CA CYS A 61 -7.59 6.52 1.95
C CYS A 61 -6.81 7.73 2.51
N ALA A 62 -7.11 8.94 2.04
CA ALA A 62 -6.49 10.15 2.55
C ALA A 62 -6.82 10.39 4.04
N TYR A 63 -8.08 10.20 4.44
CA TYR A 63 -8.54 10.30 5.81
C TYR A 63 -7.81 9.29 6.72
N LEU A 64 -7.79 8.02 6.34
CA LEU A 64 -7.12 6.98 7.12
C LEU A 64 -5.61 7.23 7.21
N ARG A 65 -4.98 7.66 6.14
CA ARG A 65 -3.55 8.00 6.13
C ARG A 65 -3.23 9.17 7.06
N TYR A 66 -4.13 10.13 7.20
CA TYR A 66 -3.93 11.31 8.05
C TYR A 66 -4.19 11.01 9.52
N TYR A 67 -5.34 10.37 9.85
CA TYR A 67 -5.75 10.16 11.24
C TYR A 67 -5.26 8.85 11.84
N TYR A 68 -4.96 7.84 11.00
CA TYR A 68 -4.52 6.49 11.40
C TYR A 68 -3.30 6.03 10.60
N PRO A 69 -2.21 6.84 10.57
CA PRO A 69 -1.07 6.57 9.69
C PRO A 69 -0.38 5.24 10.01
N LEU A 70 -0.33 4.85 11.27
CA LEU A 70 0.33 3.62 11.72
C LEU A 70 -0.38 2.37 11.17
N GLU A 71 -1.70 2.31 11.31
CA GLU A 71 -2.54 1.23 10.80
C GLU A 71 -2.54 1.22 9.26
N PHE A 72 -2.75 2.39 8.66
CA PHE A 72 -2.79 2.54 7.21
C PHE A 72 -1.50 2.08 6.54
N LEU A 73 -0.35 2.52 7.04
CA LEU A 73 0.95 2.15 6.47
C LEU A 73 1.30 0.68 6.72
N THR A 74 0.84 0.10 7.83
CA THR A 74 1.00 -1.35 8.08
C THR A 74 0.24 -2.17 7.04
N VAL A 75 -1.00 -1.81 6.75
CA VAL A 75 -1.80 -2.46 5.70
C VAL A 75 -1.17 -2.24 4.31
N ALA A 76 -0.75 -1.01 4.02
CA ALA A 76 -0.10 -0.67 2.76
C ALA A 76 1.19 -1.48 2.52
N LEU A 77 2.01 -1.70 3.57
CA LEU A 77 3.19 -2.56 3.51
C LEU A 77 2.83 -4.02 3.23
N ASN A 78 1.78 -4.54 3.88
CA ASN A 78 1.33 -5.92 3.68
C ASN A 78 0.80 -6.16 2.26
N ILE A 79 0.05 -5.21 1.69
CA ILE A 79 -0.49 -5.32 0.33
C ILE A 79 0.63 -5.25 -0.73
N ASN A 80 1.69 -4.48 -0.46
CA ASN A 80 2.77 -4.24 -1.42
C ASN A 80 4.06 -5.01 -1.09
N MET A 81 4.00 -6.12 -0.33
CA MET A 81 5.19 -6.87 0.09
C MET A 81 6.09 -7.32 -1.06
N ASP A 82 5.50 -7.65 -2.21
CA ASP A 82 6.22 -8.12 -3.41
C ASP A 82 6.69 -6.98 -4.33
N ASP A 83 6.25 -5.73 -4.07
CA ASP A 83 6.64 -4.55 -4.85
C ASP A 83 7.68 -3.73 -4.07
N HIS A 84 8.95 -3.96 -4.41
CA HIS A 84 10.07 -3.31 -3.72
C HIS A 84 10.08 -1.79 -3.85
N GLU A 85 9.65 -1.25 -5.00
CA GLU A 85 9.64 0.20 -5.21
C GLU A 85 8.57 0.89 -4.36
N LYS A 86 7.35 0.35 -4.36
CA LYS A 86 6.27 0.88 -3.51
C LYS A 86 6.60 0.72 -2.04
N THR A 87 7.12 -0.45 -1.63
CA THR A 87 7.56 -0.69 -0.25
C THR A 87 8.61 0.34 0.19
N ALA A 88 9.60 0.66 -0.66
CA ALA A 88 10.61 1.66 -0.34
C ALA A 88 10.00 3.06 -0.12
N LYS A 89 9.06 3.49 -0.98
CA LYS A 89 8.35 4.77 -0.84
C LYS A 89 7.51 4.82 0.45
N ILE A 90 6.83 3.73 0.81
CA ILE A 90 6.05 3.64 2.06
C ILE A 90 6.98 3.73 3.28
N VAL A 91 8.12 3.04 3.25
CA VAL A 91 9.14 3.07 4.31
C VAL A 91 9.71 4.47 4.51
N GLU A 92 10.04 5.15 3.42
CA GLU A 92 10.55 6.52 3.44
C GLU A 92 9.50 7.48 4.03
N TYR A 93 8.25 7.38 3.58
CA TYR A 93 7.17 8.19 4.12
C TYR A 93 6.94 7.94 5.61
N ALA A 94 6.92 6.68 6.05
CA ALA A 94 6.76 6.32 7.47
C ALA A 94 7.84 6.98 8.34
N LYS A 95 9.11 6.93 7.89
CA LYS A 95 10.23 7.60 8.58
C LYS A 95 10.04 9.11 8.67
N ASN A 96 9.59 9.75 7.58
CA ASN A 96 9.41 11.20 7.53
C ASN A 96 8.33 11.70 8.50
N ILE A 97 7.34 10.87 8.82
CA ILE A 97 6.29 11.18 9.81
C ILE A 97 6.58 10.63 11.22
N GLY A 98 7.80 10.14 11.48
CA GLY A 98 8.24 9.69 12.78
C GLY A 98 7.76 8.31 13.20
N ILE A 99 7.34 7.45 12.27
CA ILE A 99 7.02 6.04 12.53
C ILE A 99 8.28 5.20 12.40
N ASN A 100 8.60 4.44 13.47
CA ASN A 100 9.75 3.57 13.47
C ASN A 100 9.47 2.26 12.73
N LEU A 101 10.42 1.82 11.91
CA LEU A 101 10.35 0.55 11.20
C LEU A 101 11.37 -0.41 11.77
N ASN A 102 10.87 -1.46 12.40
CA ASN A 102 11.68 -2.47 13.07
C ASN A 102 11.77 -3.75 12.25
N ASN A 103 12.87 -4.45 12.34
CA ASN A 103 13.01 -5.78 11.76
C ASN A 103 12.12 -6.79 12.49
N ALA A 104 11.86 -7.92 11.81
CA ALA A 104 11.17 -9.05 12.43
C ALA A 104 11.92 -9.52 13.69
N LYS A 105 11.16 -9.86 14.75
CA LYS A 105 11.68 -10.26 16.04
C LYS A 105 10.97 -11.52 16.56
N PHE A 106 11.72 -12.46 17.10
CA PHE A 106 11.20 -13.67 17.74
C PHE A 106 10.18 -13.32 18.82
N ARG A 107 9.15 -14.11 18.95
CA ARG A 107 7.98 -13.96 19.83
C ARG A 107 6.97 -12.88 19.39
N TYR A 108 7.37 -11.91 18.57
CA TYR A 108 6.53 -10.77 18.20
C TYR A 108 6.03 -10.85 16.75
N SER A 109 6.91 -11.21 15.80
CA SER A 109 6.58 -11.14 14.38
C SER A 109 5.82 -12.37 13.90
N LYS A 110 4.72 -12.08 13.20
CA LYS A 110 3.90 -13.04 12.44
C LYS A 110 4.37 -13.09 10.98
N ASP A 111 3.52 -13.60 10.11
CA ASP A 111 3.70 -13.62 8.66
C ASP A 111 3.80 -12.20 8.06
N GLY A 112 2.79 -11.35 8.31
CA GLY A 112 2.73 -9.97 7.83
C GLY A 112 3.32 -8.94 8.79
N CYS A 113 3.48 -7.70 8.28
CA CYS A 113 3.82 -6.54 9.11
C CYS A 113 2.72 -6.30 10.14
N PHE A 114 3.11 -5.86 11.31
CA PHE A 114 2.19 -5.46 12.37
C PHE A 114 2.70 -4.20 13.08
N PHE A 115 1.81 -3.49 13.76
CA PHE A 115 2.16 -2.26 14.45
C PHE A 115 2.04 -2.39 15.97
N ASN A 116 2.78 -1.53 16.67
CA ASN A 116 2.64 -1.30 18.10
C ASN A 116 2.42 0.19 18.34
N LYS A 117 1.27 0.55 18.91
CA LYS A 117 0.88 1.94 19.18
C LYS A 117 1.72 2.59 20.27
N GLU A 118 2.09 1.84 21.30
CA GLU A 118 2.86 2.35 22.44
C GLU A 118 4.24 2.85 22.01
N THR A 119 4.86 2.15 21.05
CA THR A 119 6.20 2.48 20.55
C THR A 119 6.19 3.26 19.23
N ASN A 120 5.00 3.59 18.71
CA ASN A 120 4.81 4.19 17.39
C ASN A 120 5.67 3.50 16.31
N SER A 121 5.56 2.18 16.23
CA SER A 121 6.44 1.35 15.41
C SER A 121 5.68 0.34 14.56
N ILE A 122 6.20 0.08 13.37
CA ILE A 122 5.81 -1.04 12.52
C ILE A 122 6.94 -2.07 12.52
N TYR A 123 6.59 -3.32 12.76
CA TYR A 123 7.51 -4.46 12.70
C TYR A 123 7.29 -5.23 11.40
N LYS A 124 8.37 -5.59 10.76
CA LYS A 124 8.33 -6.42 9.55
C LYS A 124 7.82 -7.83 9.88
N GLY A 125 6.97 -8.35 9.01
CA GLY A 125 6.57 -9.73 9.04
C GLY A 125 7.67 -10.68 8.54
N ILE A 126 7.60 -11.93 8.96
CA ILE A 126 8.59 -12.96 8.57
C ILE A 126 8.46 -13.28 7.07
N ALA A 127 7.24 -13.30 6.53
CA ALA A 127 7.01 -13.60 5.12
C ALA A 127 7.58 -12.52 4.17
N SER A 128 7.82 -11.28 4.66
CA SER A 128 8.50 -10.23 3.89
C SER A 128 10.00 -10.47 3.71
N ILE A 129 10.57 -11.46 4.41
CA ILE A 129 11.99 -11.81 4.35
C ILE A 129 12.19 -12.84 3.24
N LYS A 130 13.07 -12.53 2.30
CA LYS A 130 13.39 -13.43 1.17
C LYS A 130 13.70 -14.86 1.65
N PHE A 131 13.06 -15.85 1.02
CA PHE A 131 13.12 -17.28 1.30
C PHE A 131 12.28 -17.77 2.49
N LEU A 132 11.57 -16.90 3.18
CA LEU A 132 10.62 -17.25 4.24
C LEU A 132 9.19 -17.23 3.71
N ASN A 133 8.31 -17.98 4.35
CA ASN A 133 6.91 -18.09 3.97
C ASN A 133 6.00 -18.07 5.21
N ALA A 134 4.69 -17.96 4.99
CA ALA A 134 3.70 -17.88 6.05
C ALA A 134 3.73 -19.09 6.98
N LYS A 135 3.93 -20.32 6.45
CA LYS A 135 3.99 -21.54 7.26
C LYS A 135 5.11 -21.50 8.31
N VAL A 136 6.33 -21.13 7.88
CA VAL A 136 7.46 -20.97 8.81
C VAL A 136 7.19 -19.87 9.82
N ALA A 137 6.53 -18.77 9.39
CA ALA A 137 6.16 -17.68 10.27
C ALA A 137 5.19 -18.11 11.37
N GLU A 138 4.14 -18.85 11.01
CA GLU A 138 3.15 -19.40 11.97
C GLU A 138 3.79 -20.36 12.95
N GLU A 139 4.61 -21.30 12.45
CA GLU A 139 5.32 -22.27 13.28
C GLU A 139 6.26 -21.55 14.29
N LEU A 140 7.04 -20.56 13.85
CA LEU A 140 7.91 -19.78 14.74
C LEU A 140 7.11 -18.94 15.73
N TYR A 141 6.00 -18.33 15.29
CA TYR A 141 5.14 -17.53 16.17
C TYR A 141 4.43 -18.38 17.22
N SER A 142 4.09 -19.65 16.91
CA SER A 142 3.51 -20.58 17.89
C SER A 142 4.42 -20.84 19.10
N LEU A 143 5.71 -20.54 18.98
CA LEU A 143 6.69 -20.68 20.06
C LEU A 143 6.78 -19.45 20.98
N LYS A 144 5.97 -18.41 20.74
CA LYS A 144 6.08 -17.12 21.44
C LYS A 144 6.02 -17.22 22.97
N ASP A 145 5.19 -18.12 23.49
CA ASP A 145 4.96 -18.28 24.93
C ASP A 145 5.83 -19.41 25.53
N LYS A 146 6.59 -20.16 24.71
CA LYS A 146 7.50 -21.19 25.18
C LYS A 146 8.78 -20.62 25.72
N GLN A 147 9.21 -21.13 26.87
CA GLN A 147 10.50 -20.78 27.48
C GLN A 147 11.58 -21.74 26.96
N PHE A 148 12.75 -21.19 26.67
CA PHE A 148 13.95 -21.92 26.24
C PHE A 148 15.14 -21.40 27.05
N ASN A 149 15.88 -22.30 27.69
CA ASN A 149 17.02 -21.94 28.53
C ASN A 149 18.25 -21.53 27.70
N SER A 150 18.29 -21.93 26.44
CA SER A 150 19.41 -21.60 25.54
C SER A 150 18.95 -21.54 24.08
N PHE A 151 19.77 -20.88 23.24
CA PHE A 151 19.55 -20.87 21.80
C PHE A 151 19.67 -22.27 21.17
N THR A 152 20.56 -23.09 21.70
CA THR A 152 20.72 -24.48 21.25
C THR A 152 19.46 -25.31 21.49
N GLU A 153 18.83 -25.15 22.65
CA GLU A 153 17.55 -25.80 22.95
C GLU A 153 16.44 -25.37 21.96
N LEU A 154 16.34 -24.06 21.70
CA LEU A 154 15.43 -23.53 20.70
C LEU A 154 15.68 -24.13 19.30
N LEU A 155 16.95 -24.18 18.86
CA LEU A 155 17.29 -24.75 17.55
C LEU A 155 16.94 -26.22 17.43
N HIS A 156 17.18 -27.02 18.49
CA HIS A 156 16.76 -28.43 18.54
C HIS A 156 15.25 -28.56 18.42
N TYR A 157 14.53 -27.72 19.16
CA TYR A 157 13.07 -27.72 19.11
C TYR A 157 12.54 -27.35 17.70
N ILE A 158 13.08 -26.28 17.10
CA ILE A 158 12.70 -25.86 15.73
C ILE A 158 12.99 -26.98 14.73
N LYS A 159 14.14 -27.65 14.82
CA LYS A 159 14.51 -28.74 13.91
C LYS A 159 13.54 -29.92 13.97
N GLN A 160 12.96 -30.20 15.13
CA GLN A 160 12.03 -31.33 15.32
C GLN A 160 10.58 -30.97 14.99
N ASN A 161 10.16 -29.72 15.19
CA ASN A 161 8.76 -29.33 15.21
C ASN A 161 8.38 -28.27 14.17
N CYS A 162 9.35 -27.67 13.48
CA CYS A 162 9.11 -26.63 12.47
C CYS A 162 9.70 -27.02 11.11
N SER A 163 9.10 -26.49 10.06
CA SER A 163 9.56 -26.70 8.68
C SER A 163 10.71 -25.78 8.26
N ALA A 164 11.20 -24.93 9.17
CA ALA A 164 12.28 -24.01 8.90
C ALA A 164 13.61 -24.72 8.60
N ASN A 165 14.19 -24.48 7.43
CA ASN A 165 15.47 -25.05 7.04
C ASN A 165 16.66 -24.18 7.51
N PHE A 166 17.88 -24.76 7.40
CA PHE A 166 19.11 -24.09 7.83
C PHE A 166 19.34 -22.73 7.15
N LYS A 167 19.05 -22.58 5.85
CA LYS A 167 19.22 -21.30 5.15
C LYS A 167 18.28 -20.22 5.70
N GLN A 168 17.05 -20.60 6.02
CA GLN A 168 16.03 -19.72 6.60
C GLN A 168 16.42 -19.28 8.01
N LEU A 169 16.86 -20.22 8.87
CA LEU A 169 17.32 -19.92 10.23
C LEU A 169 18.53 -19.01 10.21
N ARG A 170 19.53 -19.30 9.38
CA ARG A 170 20.72 -18.45 9.23
C ARG A 170 20.33 -17.03 8.79
N ARG A 171 19.35 -16.90 7.88
CA ARG A 171 18.84 -15.59 7.46
C ARG A 171 18.17 -14.84 8.60
N LEU A 172 17.36 -15.50 9.40
CA LEU A 172 16.72 -14.91 10.58
C LEU A 172 17.74 -14.46 11.62
N ILE A 173 18.76 -15.29 11.92
CA ILE A 173 19.87 -14.91 12.82
C ILE A 173 20.56 -13.64 12.30
N SER A 174 20.91 -13.59 11.00
CA SER A 174 21.61 -12.43 10.42
C SER A 174 20.80 -11.13 10.49
N LEU A 175 19.47 -11.21 10.63
CA LEU A 175 18.55 -10.08 10.77
C LEU A 175 18.23 -9.73 12.24
N ASN A 176 18.94 -10.26 13.20
CA ASN A 176 18.70 -10.08 14.64
C ASN A 176 17.34 -10.63 15.14
N TYR A 177 16.70 -11.54 14.41
CA TYR A 177 15.40 -12.11 14.81
C TYR A 177 15.45 -12.74 16.19
N PHE A 178 16.52 -13.48 16.50
CA PHE A 178 16.74 -14.18 17.77
C PHE A 178 17.58 -13.37 18.77
N SER A 179 17.50 -12.04 18.72
CA SER A 179 18.34 -11.14 19.54
C SER A 179 18.20 -11.32 21.06
N GLU A 180 17.14 -11.97 21.55
CA GLU A 180 16.97 -12.29 22.98
C GLU A 180 17.98 -13.32 23.48
N PHE A 181 18.52 -14.18 22.60
CA PHE A 181 19.52 -15.21 22.95
C PHE A 181 20.96 -14.74 22.78
N GLY A 182 21.19 -13.60 22.17
CA GLY A 182 22.54 -13.03 22.01
C GLY A 182 22.77 -12.29 20.69
N LYS A 183 24.03 -11.87 20.51
CA LYS A 183 24.45 -11.20 19.27
C LYS A 183 24.61 -12.20 18.13
N ASN A 184 24.27 -11.77 16.90
CA ASN A 184 24.29 -12.61 15.69
C ASN A 184 25.58 -13.43 15.51
N LYS A 185 26.75 -12.81 15.71
CA LYS A 185 28.04 -13.51 15.56
C LYS A 185 28.10 -14.74 16.48
N LYS A 186 27.70 -14.59 17.75
CA LYS A 186 27.68 -15.69 18.73
C LYS A 186 26.64 -16.77 18.42
N LEU A 187 25.57 -16.42 17.71
CA LEU A 187 24.49 -17.36 17.35
C LEU A 187 24.77 -18.08 16.01
N LEU A 188 25.75 -17.61 15.23
CA LEU A 188 26.14 -18.21 13.94
C LEU A 188 27.30 -19.19 14.08
N ASP A 189 28.11 -19.05 15.13
CA ASP A 189 29.20 -19.97 15.52
C ASP A 189 28.61 -21.19 16.26
#